data_77f1c47f5364d6faf5d25af2ceef2021
#
_entry.id   77f1c47f5364d6faf5d25af2ceef2021
#
_cell.length_a   1.000
_cell.length_b   1.000
_cell.length_c   1.000
_cell.angle_alpha   90.00
_cell.angle_beta   90.00
_cell.angle_gamma   90.00
#
_symmetry.space_group_name_H-M   'P 1'
#
loop_
_entity.id
_entity.type
_entity.pdbx_description
1 polymer ?
#
loop_
_entity_poly.entity_id
_entity_poly.type
_entity_poly.pdbx_seq_one_letter_code
_entity_poly.pdbx_strand_id
1 'polypeptide(L)'
;MFGICNARSLTGEGNLYKHFEYPIHKNNNIEKKTNEFPESIEVAVVGSGSGGGIAANLLNEKYEVGIFDKGSYLNKERNNETFGYHNFYEGYGMQQTRKFSVLLLAGKSVGGGTSINWTNSLKTPENILKEWDSLTNQDNYFNSDEFKNSMDYVCKQLNVSEKNNKIPHKEVKLIEGLEKNDIGYKIIPRNLSNLDYLDDGFSTFGSSYESRNSSYTSWFSEDTFDQNNIYSDTNIKRLVISNNRATHIEVENGSNSKKIAVNKVILSAGALNTPKILMDSGYSNKQLGKNLKLHPVSGVAGKYSEEQKAWDGSMQGFYSDEFLFKNDNYGYILEGLPMHPSLFFPFFPNNTDSFESFVKDYNYWSGGIVLTSDTSSGSIVNKSPQHLWKYDFNKFDHDHLVDGLVNLVKAYHSSGASEIMVASSPTLHWKEDSEETIEEFINKVNSIKHQPFRILLGSAHQMGTARMNPDPNKGVVDLDGKVHGLENVYITDSSVFPRCSGVNPMISIQSVSHFLTSKI
;
A
#
# COMPACT_ATOMS: atom_id res chain seq x y z
N MET A 1 13.63 -12.10 4.67
CA MET A 1 14.17 -13.36 4.16
C MET A 1 13.86 -14.53 5.10
N PHE A 2 14.11 -14.41 6.39
CA PHE A 2 13.87 -15.48 7.37
C PHE A 2 12.39 -15.89 7.52
N GLY A 3 11.44 -14.95 7.55
CA GLY A 3 10.03 -15.25 7.74
C GLY A 3 9.39 -16.07 6.60
N ILE A 4 9.66 -15.73 5.34
CA ILE A 4 9.10 -16.45 4.17
C ILE A 4 9.85 -17.78 3.94
N CYS A 5 11.16 -17.83 4.18
CA CYS A 5 11.90 -19.10 4.16
C CYS A 5 11.45 -20.02 5.29
N ASN A 6 11.17 -19.49 6.49
CA ASN A 6 10.59 -20.24 7.58
C ASN A 6 9.14 -20.65 7.27
N ALA A 7 8.31 -19.79 6.70
CA ALA A 7 6.97 -20.19 6.25
C ALA A 7 7.01 -21.36 5.26
N ARG A 8 7.97 -21.40 4.33
CA ARG A 8 8.19 -22.54 3.44
C ARG A 8 8.69 -23.81 4.16
N SER A 9 9.59 -23.68 5.13
CA SER A 9 10.02 -24.81 5.97
C SER A 9 8.96 -25.25 6.96
N LEU A 10 8.06 -24.34 7.35
CA LEU A 10 6.94 -24.56 8.24
C LEU A 10 5.73 -25.16 7.51
N THR A 11 5.60 -24.94 6.20
CA THR A 11 4.58 -25.60 5.34
C THR A 11 5.02 -26.99 4.84
N GLY A 12 6.27 -27.41 5.07
CA GLY A 12 6.69 -28.80 4.95
C GLY A 12 5.96 -29.70 5.96
N GLU A 13 5.96 -31.01 5.77
CA GLU A 13 5.17 -32.04 6.50
C GLU A 13 5.11 -31.94 8.05
N GLY A 14 5.82 -31.01 8.67
CA GLY A 14 5.85 -30.71 10.10
C GLY A 14 4.91 -29.58 10.58
N ASN A 15 4.11 -29.01 9.76
CA ASN A 15 2.90 -28.20 9.92
C ASN A 15 2.75 -27.38 11.23
N LEU A 16 3.53 -26.32 11.41
CA LEU A 16 3.21 -25.29 12.42
C LEU A 16 1.80 -24.71 12.25
N TYR A 17 1.33 -24.50 11.02
CA TYR A 17 -0.04 -24.03 10.72
C TYR A 17 -1.15 -24.96 11.24
N LYS A 18 -0.87 -26.25 11.46
CA LYS A 18 -1.85 -27.16 12.06
C LYS A 18 -2.06 -26.92 13.56
N HIS A 19 -1.07 -26.34 14.25
CA HIS A 19 -1.19 -26.10 15.69
C HIS A 19 -2.18 -24.98 16.01
N PHE A 20 -2.38 -24.03 15.08
CA PHE A 20 -3.31 -22.92 15.27
C PHE A 20 -4.46 -22.90 14.25
N GLU A 21 -4.72 -24.04 13.62
CA GLU A 21 -5.86 -24.24 12.70
C GLU A 21 -5.91 -23.22 11.54
N TYR A 22 -4.76 -22.71 11.10
CA TYR A 22 -4.70 -21.75 10.00
C TYR A 22 -5.16 -22.39 8.69
N PRO A 23 -6.10 -21.76 7.96
CA PRO A 23 -6.63 -22.33 6.73
C PRO A 23 -5.55 -22.45 5.64
N ILE A 24 -5.32 -23.67 5.17
CA ILE A 24 -4.41 -23.92 4.04
C ILE A 24 -5.24 -24.04 2.77
N HIS A 25 -5.23 -23.00 1.95
CA HIS A 25 -5.87 -23.01 0.64
C HIS A 25 -4.99 -23.70 -0.41
N LYS A 26 -5.62 -24.36 -1.39
CA LYS A 26 -4.89 -24.98 -2.51
C LYS A 26 -4.33 -23.90 -3.44
N ASN A 27 -3.19 -24.18 -4.06
CA ASN A 27 -2.67 -23.33 -5.12
C ASN A 27 -3.50 -23.52 -6.39
N ASN A 28 -3.93 -22.43 -6.99
CA ASN A 28 -4.70 -22.42 -8.24
C ASN A 28 -3.81 -21.97 -9.39
N ASN A 29 -4.13 -22.42 -10.60
CA ASN A 29 -3.44 -21.93 -11.80
C ASN A 29 -3.92 -20.50 -12.10
N ILE A 30 -3.00 -19.65 -12.56
CA ILE A 30 -3.35 -18.32 -13.09
C ILE A 30 -3.91 -18.51 -14.50
N GLU A 31 -5.10 -17.94 -14.74
CA GLU A 31 -5.61 -17.80 -16.10
C GLU A 31 -4.79 -16.73 -16.82
N LYS A 32 -4.06 -17.13 -17.86
CA LYS A 32 -3.34 -16.21 -18.74
C LYS A 32 -4.23 -15.85 -19.91
N LYS A 33 -4.64 -14.59 -19.98
CA LYS A 33 -5.22 -14.01 -21.19
C LYS A 33 -4.08 -13.36 -21.98
N THR A 34 -3.73 -13.91 -23.13
CA THR A 34 -2.72 -13.34 -24.02
C THR A 34 -3.41 -12.71 -25.22
N ASN A 35 -3.47 -11.39 -25.25
CA ASN A 35 -3.91 -10.64 -26.41
C ASN A 35 -2.70 -10.34 -27.31
N GLU A 36 -2.90 -10.39 -28.64
CA GLU A 36 -1.88 -9.94 -29.57
C GLU A 36 -1.67 -8.44 -29.44
N PHE A 37 -0.41 -8.00 -29.47
CA PHE A 37 -0.10 -6.59 -29.41
C PHE A 37 -0.52 -5.87 -30.68
N PRO A 38 -1.22 -4.73 -30.59
CA PRO A 38 -1.59 -3.91 -31.75
C PRO A 38 -0.34 -3.24 -32.36
N GLU A 39 -0.47 -2.74 -33.58
CA GLU A 39 0.58 -1.90 -34.20
C GLU A 39 0.56 -0.47 -33.61
N SER A 40 -0.61 0.01 -33.27
CA SER A 40 -0.83 1.33 -32.69
C SER A 40 -2.01 1.33 -31.73
N ILE A 41 -2.02 2.28 -30.81
CA ILE A 41 -3.12 2.59 -29.90
C ILE A 41 -3.17 4.11 -29.67
N GLU A 42 -4.36 4.71 -29.62
CA GLU A 42 -4.44 6.17 -29.42
C GLU A 42 -3.91 6.57 -28.04
N VAL A 43 -4.37 5.89 -26.98
CA VAL A 43 -3.95 6.16 -25.60
C VAL A 43 -3.45 4.88 -24.95
N ALA A 44 -2.18 4.87 -24.56
CA ALA A 44 -1.61 3.80 -23.75
C ALA A 44 -1.65 4.15 -22.26
N VAL A 45 -2.39 3.39 -21.47
CA VAL A 45 -2.39 3.48 -20.01
C VAL A 45 -1.46 2.41 -19.45
N VAL A 46 -0.42 2.83 -18.74
CA VAL A 46 0.64 1.98 -18.20
C VAL A 46 0.40 1.73 -16.72
N GLY A 47 -0.04 0.53 -16.39
CA GLY A 47 -0.50 0.13 -15.06
C GLY A 47 -2.01 0.30 -14.88
N SER A 48 -2.66 -0.70 -14.35
CA SER A 48 -4.11 -0.79 -14.16
C SER A 48 -4.58 -0.55 -12.71
N GLY A 49 -3.67 -0.10 -11.84
CA GLY A 49 -3.93 0.16 -10.43
C GLY A 49 -4.85 1.35 -10.17
N SER A 50 -4.80 1.88 -8.95
CA SER A 50 -5.67 2.99 -8.47
C SER A 50 -5.74 4.18 -9.42
N GLY A 51 -4.63 4.58 -10.03
CA GLY A 51 -4.62 5.71 -10.97
C GLY A 51 -5.02 5.30 -12.39
N GLY A 52 -4.47 4.19 -12.89
CA GLY A 52 -4.62 3.80 -14.30
C GLY A 52 -6.01 3.32 -14.67
N GLY A 53 -6.71 2.60 -13.79
CA GLY A 53 -8.04 2.12 -14.09
C GLY A 53 -9.05 3.24 -14.31
N ILE A 54 -9.05 4.24 -13.43
CA ILE A 54 -9.95 5.38 -13.59
C ILE A 54 -9.58 6.25 -14.81
N ALA A 55 -8.26 6.42 -15.06
CA ALA A 55 -7.81 7.13 -16.25
C ALA A 55 -8.23 6.42 -17.54
N ALA A 56 -8.10 5.08 -17.57
CA ALA A 56 -8.54 4.28 -18.71
C ALA A 56 -10.04 4.43 -18.96
N ASN A 57 -10.87 4.32 -17.90
CA ASN A 57 -12.32 4.47 -17.99
C ASN A 57 -12.72 5.81 -18.60
N LEU A 58 -12.22 6.92 -18.04
CA LEU A 58 -12.59 8.26 -18.50
C LEU A 58 -12.12 8.55 -19.94
N LEU A 59 -10.94 8.09 -20.30
CA LEU A 59 -10.40 8.34 -21.64
C LEU A 59 -11.03 7.43 -22.70
N ASN A 60 -11.52 6.25 -22.33
CA ASN A 60 -12.19 5.32 -23.24
C ASN A 60 -13.51 5.88 -23.82
N GLU A 61 -14.07 6.93 -23.22
CA GLU A 61 -15.22 7.63 -23.77
C GLU A 61 -14.89 8.42 -25.07
N LYS A 62 -13.61 8.76 -25.29
CA LYS A 62 -13.17 9.65 -26.37
C LYS A 62 -12.09 9.06 -27.28
N TYR A 63 -11.37 8.06 -26.81
CA TYR A 63 -10.18 7.52 -27.47
C TYR A 63 -10.19 5.98 -27.46
N GLU A 64 -9.47 5.38 -28.39
CA GLU A 64 -9.10 3.97 -28.30
C GLU A 64 -8.02 3.81 -27.22
N VAL A 65 -8.37 3.16 -26.11
CA VAL A 65 -7.49 3.00 -24.94
C VAL A 65 -7.00 1.57 -24.82
N GLY A 66 -5.67 1.38 -24.67
CA GLY A 66 -5.06 0.12 -24.29
C GLY A 66 -4.46 0.19 -22.89
N ILE A 67 -4.77 -0.80 -22.04
CA ILE A 67 -4.22 -0.94 -20.69
C ILE A 67 -3.10 -1.97 -20.71
N PHE A 68 -1.90 -1.59 -20.28
CA PHE A 68 -0.72 -2.46 -20.21
C PHE A 68 -0.33 -2.66 -18.73
N ASP A 69 -0.47 -3.87 -18.23
CA ASP A 69 -0.11 -4.21 -16.85
C ASP A 69 0.84 -5.41 -16.79
N LYS A 70 1.88 -5.31 -15.97
CA LYS A 70 2.83 -6.38 -15.77
C LYS A 70 2.32 -7.52 -14.88
N GLY A 71 1.20 -7.31 -14.21
CA GLY A 71 0.54 -8.29 -13.36
C GLY A 71 -0.45 -9.15 -14.11
N SER A 72 -0.73 -10.31 -13.53
CA SER A 72 -1.75 -11.24 -14.00
C SER A 72 -3.13 -10.90 -13.42
N TYR A 73 -4.20 -11.48 -13.99
CA TYR A 73 -5.52 -11.45 -13.36
C TYR A 73 -5.53 -12.27 -12.07
N LEU A 74 -6.41 -11.89 -11.13
CA LEU A 74 -6.65 -12.69 -9.93
C LEU A 74 -7.38 -13.98 -10.27
N ASN A 75 -7.22 -14.99 -9.43
CA ASN A 75 -8.01 -16.21 -9.48
C ASN A 75 -9.41 -16.00 -8.90
N LYS A 76 -10.33 -16.91 -9.20
CA LYS A 76 -11.69 -16.92 -8.62
C LYS A 76 -11.75 -17.50 -7.21
N GLU A 77 -10.73 -18.22 -6.77
CA GLU A 77 -10.69 -18.93 -5.50
C GLU A 77 -9.68 -18.29 -4.54
N ARG A 78 -9.84 -18.55 -3.25
CA ARG A 78 -8.90 -18.11 -2.22
C ARG A 78 -7.53 -18.77 -2.42
N ASN A 79 -6.47 -17.99 -2.36
CA ASN A 79 -5.10 -18.44 -2.50
C ASN A 79 -4.42 -18.56 -1.12
N ASN A 80 -3.38 -19.40 -1.05
CA ASN A 80 -2.49 -19.36 0.11
C ASN A 80 -1.52 -18.17 0.03
N GLU A 81 -0.90 -17.86 1.16
CA GLU A 81 0.04 -16.74 1.29
C GLU A 81 1.20 -16.80 0.28
N THR A 82 1.85 -17.97 0.13
CA THR A 82 2.99 -18.15 -0.77
C THR A 82 2.61 -17.88 -2.22
N PHE A 83 1.46 -18.38 -2.65
CA PHE A 83 0.95 -18.16 -4.00
C PHE A 83 0.62 -16.69 -4.23
N GLY A 84 -0.06 -16.03 -3.28
CA GLY A 84 -0.40 -14.62 -3.35
C GLY A 84 0.82 -13.73 -3.49
N TYR A 85 1.82 -13.90 -2.63
CA TYR A 85 3.07 -13.13 -2.72
C TYR A 85 3.84 -13.36 -4.01
N HIS A 86 3.90 -14.61 -4.47
CA HIS A 86 4.65 -14.94 -5.69
C HIS A 86 4.04 -14.30 -6.94
N ASN A 87 2.72 -14.26 -7.02
CA ASN A 87 2.03 -13.89 -8.24
C ASN A 87 1.53 -12.44 -8.26
N PHE A 88 1.10 -11.90 -7.10
CA PHE A 88 0.37 -10.63 -7.03
C PHE A 88 1.13 -9.50 -6.34
N TYR A 89 2.36 -9.75 -5.89
CA TYR A 89 3.20 -8.72 -5.28
C TYR A 89 4.50 -8.50 -6.03
N GLU A 90 4.94 -7.24 -6.07
CA GLU A 90 6.26 -6.87 -6.57
C GLU A 90 7.37 -7.54 -5.76
N GLY A 91 8.37 -8.07 -6.47
CA GLY A 91 9.50 -8.73 -5.82
C GLY A 91 9.07 -9.81 -4.81
N TYR A 92 7.95 -10.49 -5.09
CA TYR A 92 7.41 -11.56 -4.25
C TYR A 92 7.06 -11.12 -2.82
N GLY A 93 6.66 -9.85 -2.64
CA GLY A 93 6.41 -9.24 -1.33
C GLY A 93 7.67 -9.03 -0.47
N MET A 94 8.85 -9.12 -1.08
CA MET A 94 10.14 -8.96 -0.39
C MET A 94 10.95 -7.76 -0.87
N GLN A 95 10.31 -6.80 -1.54
CA GLN A 95 10.97 -5.56 -1.88
C GLN A 95 11.36 -4.80 -0.61
N GLN A 96 12.50 -4.15 -0.67
CA GLN A 96 12.98 -3.38 0.48
C GLN A 96 13.85 -2.21 0.02
N THR A 97 13.92 -1.22 0.88
CA THR A 97 14.83 -0.11 0.67
C THR A 97 16.28 -0.56 0.88
N ARG A 98 17.23 0.19 0.32
CA ARG A 98 18.66 -0.04 0.54
C ARG A 98 18.95 -0.12 2.05
N LYS A 99 19.80 -1.05 2.46
CA LYS A 99 20.10 -1.39 3.86
C LYS A 99 18.93 -2.09 4.58
N PHE A 100 17.94 -2.58 3.86
CA PHE A 100 16.80 -3.32 4.44
C PHE A 100 16.00 -2.53 5.49
N SER A 101 16.02 -1.19 5.43
CA SER A 101 15.46 -0.36 6.50
C SER A 101 13.93 -0.31 6.49
N VAL A 102 13.28 -0.55 5.34
CA VAL A 102 11.82 -0.63 5.21
C VAL A 102 11.46 -1.73 4.23
N LEU A 103 10.58 -2.66 4.62
CA LEU A 103 9.95 -3.63 3.74
C LEU A 103 8.86 -2.93 2.91
N LEU A 104 8.87 -3.11 1.59
CA LEU A 104 7.92 -2.48 0.67
C LEU A 104 6.96 -3.52 0.10
N LEU A 105 5.68 -3.33 0.33
CA LEU A 105 4.61 -4.12 -0.30
C LEU A 105 3.95 -3.29 -1.41
N ALA A 106 3.95 -3.80 -2.62
CA ALA A 106 3.30 -3.19 -3.78
C ALA A 106 2.61 -4.25 -4.62
N GLY A 107 1.42 -3.95 -5.11
CA GLY A 107 0.63 -4.87 -5.92
C GLY A 107 1.21 -5.04 -7.33
N LYS A 108 1.11 -6.27 -7.83
CA LYS A 108 1.46 -6.67 -9.19
C LYS A 108 0.35 -7.57 -9.74
N SER A 109 -0.79 -6.98 -10.04
CA SER A 109 -1.95 -7.68 -10.59
C SER A 109 -2.75 -6.73 -11.46
N VAL A 110 -3.60 -7.23 -12.35
CA VAL A 110 -4.61 -6.42 -13.01
C VAL A 110 -5.51 -5.80 -11.93
N GLY A 111 -5.65 -4.46 -11.93
CA GLY A 111 -6.21 -3.69 -10.83
C GLY A 111 -5.18 -3.24 -9.79
N GLY A 112 -3.91 -3.65 -9.93
CA GLY A 112 -2.81 -3.21 -9.06
C GLY A 112 -3.04 -3.49 -7.59
N GLY A 113 -2.60 -2.58 -6.73
CA GLY A 113 -2.77 -2.68 -5.28
C GLY A 113 -4.22 -2.72 -4.82
N THR A 114 -5.19 -2.18 -5.59
CA THR A 114 -6.60 -2.20 -5.22
C THR A 114 -7.20 -3.61 -5.20
N SER A 115 -6.58 -4.55 -5.90
CA SER A 115 -7.02 -5.95 -5.97
C SER A 115 -6.59 -6.79 -4.76
N ILE A 116 -5.62 -6.29 -3.97
CA ILE A 116 -5.01 -7.03 -2.85
C ILE A 116 -4.88 -6.21 -1.56
N ASN A 117 -5.29 -4.93 -1.55
CA ASN A 117 -5.22 -4.07 -0.37
C ASN A 117 -6.23 -4.50 0.72
N TRP A 118 -6.23 -3.79 1.84
CA TRP A 118 -7.11 -4.07 2.98
C TRP A 118 -8.42 -3.29 2.95
N THR A 119 -8.74 -2.67 1.81
CA THR A 119 -10.00 -1.95 1.53
C THR A 119 -10.26 -0.71 2.40
N ASN A 120 -9.26 -0.21 3.12
CA ASN A 120 -9.39 1.05 3.87
C ASN A 120 -9.58 2.22 2.89
N SER A 121 -10.71 2.91 3.00
CA SER A 121 -11.15 3.90 2.02
C SER A 121 -11.29 5.29 2.65
N LEU A 122 -10.18 5.80 3.18
CA LEU A 122 -10.13 7.09 3.85
C LEU A 122 -9.91 8.23 2.85
N LYS A 123 -10.68 9.31 2.97
CA LYS A 123 -10.48 10.54 2.22
C LYS A 123 -9.27 11.30 2.77
N THR A 124 -8.53 11.97 1.88
CA THR A 124 -7.45 12.87 2.29
C THR A 124 -8.01 13.98 3.18
N PRO A 125 -7.47 14.18 4.40
CA PRO A 125 -7.91 15.24 5.29
C PRO A 125 -7.70 16.64 4.71
N GLU A 126 -8.59 17.57 5.01
CA GLU A 126 -8.56 18.94 4.47
C GLU A 126 -7.24 19.67 4.77
N ASN A 127 -6.68 19.48 5.96
CA ASN A 127 -5.38 20.09 6.30
C ASN A 127 -4.25 19.61 5.38
N ILE A 128 -4.29 18.36 4.95
CA ILE A 128 -3.33 17.81 3.98
C ILE A 128 -3.55 18.41 2.59
N LEU A 129 -4.81 18.58 2.17
CA LEU A 129 -5.13 19.23 0.88
C LEU A 129 -4.63 20.67 0.84
N LYS A 130 -4.81 21.44 1.92
CA LYS A 130 -4.26 22.79 2.06
C LYS A 130 -2.73 22.82 2.00
N GLU A 131 -2.06 21.81 2.57
CA GLU A 131 -0.61 21.70 2.44
C GLU A 131 -0.17 21.33 1.02
N TRP A 132 -0.92 20.46 0.32
CA TRP A 132 -0.65 20.17 -1.08
C TRP A 132 -0.75 21.44 -1.93
N ASP A 133 -1.75 22.28 -1.67
CA ASP A 133 -1.89 23.60 -2.30
C ASP A 133 -0.66 24.47 -2.03
N SER A 134 -0.27 24.62 -0.79
CA SER A 134 0.92 25.40 -0.39
C SER A 134 2.21 24.89 -1.04
N LEU A 135 2.44 23.58 -1.07
CA LEU A 135 3.63 22.96 -1.66
C LEU A 135 3.69 23.12 -3.18
N THR A 136 2.54 23.31 -3.83
CA THR A 136 2.43 23.54 -5.28
C THR A 136 2.24 25.01 -5.64
N ASN A 137 2.34 25.93 -4.66
CA ASN A 137 2.06 27.36 -4.78
C ASN A 137 0.67 27.66 -5.37
N GLN A 138 -0.33 26.95 -4.89
CA GLN A 138 -1.73 27.15 -5.22
C GLN A 138 -2.50 27.58 -3.96
N ASP A 139 -3.58 28.34 -4.15
CA ASP A 139 -4.42 28.78 -3.04
C ASP A 139 -5.59 27.83 -2.78
N ASN A 140 -6.11 27.18 -3.81
CA ASN A 140 -7.30 26.33 -3.69
C ASN A 140 -7.42 25.36 -4.88
N TYR A 141 -6.41 24.56 -5.15
CA TYR A 141 -6.41 23.57 -6.23
C TYR A 141 -6.87 22.21 -5.72
N PHE A 142 -6.17 21.65 -4.70
CA PHE A 142 -6.55 20.40 -4.07
C PHE A 142 -7.63 20.56 -3.00
N ASN A 143 -7.73 21.74 -2.37
CA ASN A 143 -8.79 22.03 -1.41
C ASN A 143 -10.07 22.57 -2.07
N SER A 144 -10.12 22.65 -3.41
CA SER A 144 -11.27 23.12 -4.18
C SER A 144 -12.47 22.17 -4.07
N ASP A 145 -13.67 22.71 -4.33
CA ASP A 145 -14.88 21.89 -4.43
C ASP A 145 -14.79 20.89 -5.59
N GLU A 146 -14.14 21.25 -6.70
CA GLU A 146 -13.93 20.36 -7.84
C GLU A 146 -13.13 19.12 -7.46
N PHE A 147 -12.04 19.28 -6.69
CA PHE A 147 -11.27 18.13 -6.20
C PHE A 147 -12.06 17.32 -5.15
N LYS A 148 -12.78 17.98 -4.24
CA LYS A 148 -13.64 17.32 -3.25
C LYS A 148 -14.77 16.53 -3.93
N ASN A 149 -15.37 17.07 -4.99
CA ASN A 149 -16.35 16.36 -5.82
C ASN A 149 -15.72 15.12 -6.50
N SER A 150 -14.46 15.19 -6.91
CA SER A 150 -13.73 14.03 -7.43
C SER A 150 -13.55 12.95 -6.36
N MET A 151 -13.27 13.31 -5.10
CA MET A 151 -13.21 12.35 -4.00
C MET A 151 -14.58 11.72 -3.71
N ASP A 152 -15.65 12.51 -3.74
CA ASP A 152 -17.02 12.02 -3.52
C ASP A 152 -17.47 11.09 -4.64
N TYR A 153 -17.16 11.44 -5.88
CA TYR A 153 -17.43 10.59 -7.04
C TYR A 153 -16.73 9.24 -6.93
N VAL A 154 -15.43 9.23 -6.62
CA VAL A 154 -14.66 7.99 -6.43
C VAL A 154 -15.25 7.15 -5.30
N CYS A 155 -15.53 7.74 -4.15
CA CYS A 155 -16.14 7.01 -3.03
C CYS A 155 -17.49 6.39 -3.41
N LYS A 156 -18.31 7.12 -4.16
CA LYS A 156 -19.61 6.62 -4.65
C LYS A 156 -19.43 5.43 -5.60
N GLN A 157 -18.52 5.53 -6.58
CA GLN A 157 -18.28 4.46 -7.56
C GLN A 157 -17.71 3.20 -6.91
N LEU A 158 -16.89 3.36 -5.88
CA LEU A 158 -16.33 2.25 -5.11
C LEU A 158 -17.29 1.71 -4.02
N ASN A 159 -18.52 2.25 -3.90
CA ASN A 159 -19.45 1.91 -2.83
C ASN A 159 -18.81 2.01 -1.43
N VAL A 160 -18.04 3.06 -1.19
CA VAL A 160 -17.36 3.27 0.10
C VAL A 160 -18.38 3.57 1.19
N SER A 161 -18.38 2.78 2.25
CA SER A 161 -19.31 2.95 3.36
C SER A 161 -18.76 2.35 4.67
N GLU A 162 -19.03 3.00 5.79
CA GLU A 162 -18.82 2.44 7.13
C GLU A 162 -19.77 1.27 7.41
N LYS A 163 -20.94 1.24 6.76
CA LYS A 163 -21.89 0.14 6.84
C LYS A 163 -21.33 -1.16 6.22
N ASN A 164 -20.35 -1.04 5.34
CA ASN A 164 -19.64 -2.17 4.75
C ASN A 164 -18.52 -2.69 5.66
N ASN A 165 -18.60 -2.42 6.97
CA ASN A 165 -17.59 -2.84 7.92
C ASN A 165 -18.20 -3.42 9.19
N LYS A 166 -17.46 -4.33 9.80
CA LYS A 166 -17.74 -4.91 11.11
C LYS A 166 -16.42 -5.04 11.85
N ILE A 167 -16.37 -4.59 13.09
CA ILE A 167 -15.20 -4.79 13.95
C ILE A 167 -14.93 -6.28 14.09
N PRO A 168 -13.79 -6.80 13.64
CA PRO A 168 -13.44 -8.19 13.81
C PRO A 168 -13.05 -8.47 15.26
N HIS A 169 -13.25 -9.72 15.71
CA HIS A 169 -12.99 -10.12 17.09
C HIS A 169 -11.57 -9.75 17.58
N LYS A 170 -10.59 -9.94 16.73
CA LYS A 170 -9.17 -9.62 17.00
C LYS A 170 -8.88 -8.16 17.38
N GLU A 171 -9.78 -7.24 17.07
CA GLU A 171 -9.58 -5.80 17.35
C GLU A 171 -10.35 -5.31 18.58
N VAL A 172 -11.29 -6.11 19.10
CA VAL A 172 -12.14 -5.73 20.24
C VAL A 172 -11.29 -5.36 21.46
N LYS A 173 -10.30 -6.18 21.79
CA LYS A 173 -9.40 -5.93 22.93
C LYS A 173 -8.55 -4.68 22.76
N LEU A 174 -8.06 -4.41 21.54
CA LEU A 174 -7.31 -3.20 21.27
C LEU A 174 -8.21 -1.95 21.42
N ILE A 175 -9.43 -2.01 20.92
CA ILE A 175 -10.42 -0.93 21.08
C ILE A 175 -10.73 -0.67 22.57
N GLU A 176 -11.02 -1.72 23.37
CA GLU A 176 -11.20 -1.62 24.82
C GLU A 176 -10.02 -0.92 25.50
N GLY A 177 -8.80 -1.23 25.06
CA GLY A 177 -7.60 -0.63 25.59
C GLY A 177 -7.43 0.85 25.18
N LEU A 178 -7.77 1.21 23.95
CA LEU A 178 -7.76 2.61 23.50
C LEU A 178 -8.76 3.44 24.32
N GLU A 179 -9.99 2.96 24.48
CA GLU A 179 -11.02 3.63 25.29
C GLU A 179 -10.59 3.84 26.75
N LYS A 180 -9.94 2.83 27.36
CA LYS A 180 -9.40 2.94 28.74
C LYS A 180 -8.25 3.95 28.88
N ASN A 181 -7.63 4.35 27.78
CA ASN A 181 -6.59 5.38 27.71
C ASN A 181 -7.10 6.69 27.11
N ASP A 182 -8.43 6.90 27.05
CA ASP A 182 -9.08 8.08 26.50
C ASP A 182 -8.68 8.38 25.05
N ILE A 183 -8.39 7.34 24.23
CA ILE A 183 -8.06 7.45 22.81
C ILE A 183 -9.28 7.07 21.98
N GLY A 184 -9.79 8.04 21.23
CA GLY A 184 -10.95 7.85 20.34
C GLY A 184 -10.62 7.00 19.10
N TYR A 185 -11.63 6.34 18.56
CA TYR A 185 -11.54 5.58 17.31
C TYR A 185 -12.76 5.82 16.41
N LYS A 186 -12.61 5.45 15.15
CA LYS A 186 -13.64 5.53 14.12
C LYS A 186 -13.72 4.20 13.36
N ILE A 187 -14.90 3.88 12.83
CA ILE A 187 -15.07 2.73 11.93
C ILE A 187 -14.44 3.06 10.58
N ILE A 188 -13.64 2.15 10.03
CA ILE A 188 -13.06 2.33 8.70
C ILE A 188 -14.16 2.21 7.63
N PRO A 189 -14.38 3.24 6.79
CA PRO A 189 -15.20 3.07 5.58
C PRO A 189 -14.47 2.16 4.59
N ARG A 190 -15.18 1.18 4.00
CA ARG A 190 -14.61 0.16 3.14
C ARG A 190 -15.30 0.09 1.77
N ASN A 191 -14.55 -0.29 0.75
CA ASN A 191 -15.00 -0.47 -0.63
C ASN A 191 -15.37 -1.94 -0.95
N LEU A 192 -16.13 -2.59 -0.07
CA LEU A 192 -16.63 -3.94 -0.31
C LEU A 192 -17.79 -3.96 -1.29
N SER A 193 -17.89 -5.03 -2.10
CA SER A 193 -18.95 -5.21 -3.09
C SER A 193 -20.31 -5.40 -2.41
N ASN A 194 -20.35 -6.18 -1.33
CA ASN A 194 -21.54 -6.39 -0.49
C ASN A 194 -21.14 -6.83 0.93
N LEU A 195 -22.13 -6.97 1.81
CA LEU A 195 -21.91 -7.36 3.21
C LEU A 195 -21.50 -8.83 3.40
N ASP A 196 -21.69 -9.69 2.39
CA ASP A 196 -21.31 -11.11 2.47
C ASP A 196 -19.80 -11.30 2.49
N TYR A 197 -19.03 -10.25 2.12
CA TYR A 197 -17.56 -10.24 2.11
C TYR A 197 -16.92 -9.61 3.35
N LEU A 198 -17.65 -9.51 4.46
CA LEU A 198 -17.07 -8.99 5.72
C LEU A 198 -15.94 -9.87 6.27
N ASP A 199 -15.89 -11.16 5.87
CA ASP A 199 -14.81 -12.09 6.16
C ASP A 199 -13.80 -12.15 5.00
N ASP A 200 -13.14 -11.02 4.72
CA ASP A 200 -12.23 -10.88 3.58
C ASP A 200 -10.74 -11.02 3.93
N GLY A 201 -10.42 -11.53 5.11
CA GLY A 201 -9.05 -11.59 5.65
C GLY A 201 -8.00 -12.21 4.72
N PHE A 202 -8.39 -13.16 3.85
CA PHE A 202 -7.50 -13.76 2.86
C PHE A 202 -7.45 -13.03 1.52
N SER A 203 -8.25 -12.01 1.32
CA SER A 203 -8.31 -11.28 0.04
C SER A 203 -6.99 -10.57 -0.32
N THR A 204 -6.14 -10.28 0.67
CA THR A 204 -4.79 -9.76 0.45
C THR A 204 -3.86 -10.71 -0.34
N PHE A 205 -4.19 -11.98 -0.43
CA PHE A 205 -3.44 -12.97 -1.23
C PHE A 205 -4.03 -13.20 -2.63
N GLY A 206 -4.90 -12.29 -3.09
CA GLY A 206 -5.45 -12.31 -4.44
C GLY A 206 -6.59 -13.28 -4.63
N SER A 207 -7.52 -13.36 -3.69
CA SER A 207 -8.81 -13.99 -3.91
C SER A 207 -9.66 -13.15 -4.87
N SER A 208 -10.76 -13.75 -5.37
CA SER A 208 -11.68 -13.19 -6.36
C SER A 208 -11.87 -11.67 -6.32
N TYR A 209 -11.97 -11.06 -7.50
CA TYR A 209 -12.38 -9.66 -7.65
C TYR A 209 -13.77 -9.35 -7.06
N GLU A 210 -14.61 -10.36 -6.85
CA GLU A 210 -15.99 -10.19 -6.36
C GLU A 210 -16.05 -9.67 -4.92
N SER A 211 -14.99 -9.84 -4.13
CA SER A 211 -14.97 -9.44 -2.71
C SER A 211 -14.92 -7.92 -2.49
N ARG A 212 -14.51 -7.14 -3.49
CA ARG A 212 -14.29 -5.70 -3.35
C ARG A 212 -14.51 -4.92 -4.63
N ASN A 213 -14.82 -3.65 -4.50
CA ASN A 213 -14.84 -2.71 -5.62
C ASN A 213 -13.40 -2.21 -5.88
N SER A 214 -12.63 -3.02 -6.60
CA SER A 214 -11.26 -2.71 -7.02
C SER A 214 -11.25 -1.78 -8.22
N SER A 215 -10.05 -1.34 -8.62
CA SER A 215 -9.89 -0.62 -9.89
C SER A 215 -10.45 -1.41 -11.07
N TYR A 216 -10.16 -2.73 -11.12
CA TYR A 216 -10.69 -3.59 -12.19
C TYR A 216 -12.21 -3.62 -12.22
N THR A 217 -12.85 -3.93 -11.08
CA THR A 217 -14.32 -4.12 -11.04
C THR A 217 -15.10 -2.83 -11.21
N SER A 218 -14.53 -1.68 -10.83
CA SER A 218 -15.24 -0.40 -10.84
C SER A 218 -15.02 0.43 -12.11
N TRP A 219 -13.89 0.25 -12.82
CA TRP A 219 -13.52 1.15 -13.90
C TRP A 219 -13.34 0.48 -15.27
N PHE A 220 -12.89 -0.77 -15.32
CA PHE A 220 -12.58 -1.43 -16.59
C PHE A 220 -12.90 -2.93 -16.60
N SER A 221 -13.98 -3.32 -15.93
CA SER A 221 -14.54 -4.68 -15.97
C SER A 221 -15.08 -5.03 -17.36
N GLU A 222 -15.49 -6.29 -17.52
CA GLU A 222 -16.10 -6.80 -18.77
C GLU A 222 -17.32 -5.99 -19.24
N ASP A 223 -18.05 -5.37 -18.31
CA ASP A 223 -19.25 -4.57 -18.60
C ASP A 223 -18.91 -3.12 -19.04
N THR A 224 -17.70 -2.63 -18.75
CA THR A 224 -17.34 -1.22 -18.90
C THR A 224 -16.19 -0.96 -19.88
N PHE A 225 -15.46 -2.01 -20.28
CA PHE A 225 -14.25 -1.86 -21.08
C PHE A 225 -14.01 -3.07 -21.99
N ASP A 226 -13.52 -2.85 -23.21
CA ASP A 226 -13.15 -3.97 -24.10
C ASP A 226 -11.93 -4.73 -23.56
N GLN A 227 -12.18 -5.97 -23.15
CA GLN A 227 -11.16 -6.83 -22.56
C GLN A 227 -10.02 -7.20 -23.52
N ASN A 228 -10.22 -7.04 -24.85
CA ASN A 228 -9.18 -7.25 -25.84
C ASN A 228 -8.09 -6.17 -25.79
N ASN A 229 -8.42 -5.01 -25.21
CA ASN A 229 -7.50 -3.89 -25.02
C ASN A 229 -6.79 -3.91 -23.66
N ILE A 230 -6.90 -5.00 -22.88
CA ILE A 230 -6.15 -5.20 -21.64
C ILE A 230 -5.02 -6.21 -21.88
N TYR A 231 -3.80 -5.73 -21.78
CA TYR A 231 -2.56 -6.50 -21.98
C TYR A 231 -1.94 -6.82 -20.62
N SER A 232 -2.40 -7.90 -19.98
CA SER A 232 -1.84 -8.40 -18.71
C SER A 232 -0.50 -9.10 -18.94
N ASP A 233 0.25 -9.36 -17.86
CA ASP A 233 1.59 -9.94 -17.90
C ASP A 233 2.55 -9.20 -18.85
N THR A 234 2.30 -7.90 -19.09
CA THR A 234 3.01 -7.08 -20.07
C THR A 234 3.78 -5.97 -19.40
N ASN A 235 5.09 -6.07 -19.42
CA ASN A 235 5.99 -5.06 -18.86
C ASN A 235 6.27 -3.96 -19.89
N ILE A 236 6.15 -2.69 -19.48
CA ILE A 236 6.63 -1.56 -20.27
C ILE A 236 8.10 -1.33 -19.92
N LYS A 237 8.98 -1.51 -20.89
CA LYS A 237 10.42 -1.28 -20.72
C LYS A 237 10.75 0.21 -20.68
N ARG A 238 10.22 0.94 -21.67
CA ARG A 238 10.45 2.36 -21.83
C ARG A 238 9.50 2.98 -22.85
N LEU A 239 9.45 4.29 -22.85
CA LEU A 239 8.89 5.10 -23.93
C LEU A 239 9.97 5.40 -24.98
N VAL A 240 9.60 5.42 -26.24
CA VAL A 240 10.45 5.95 -27.33
C VAL A 240 10.11 7.43 -27.51
N ILE A 241 11.01 8.31 -27.09
CA ILE A 241 10.81 9.75 -27.11
C ILE A 241 11.59 10.35 -28.28
N SER A 242 10.90 11.19 -29.10
CA SER A 242 11.49 11.94 -30.19
C SER A 242 10.83 13.32 -30.23
N ASN A 243 11.62 14.39 -30.35
CA ASN A 243 11.14 15.78 -30.43
C ASN A 243 10.15 16.13 -29.28
N ASN A 244 10.52 15.81 -28.06
CA ASN A 244 9.70 16.03 -26.83
C ASN A 244 8.35 15.29 -26.82
N ARG A 245 8.22 14.24 -27.62
CA ARG A 245 6.98 13.47 -27.72
C ARG A 245 7.27 11.98 -27.61
N ALA A 246 6.48 11.25 -26.81
CA ALA A 246 6.46 9.79 -26.85
C ALA A 246 5.78 9.33 -28.13
N THR A 247 6.50 8.61 -28.98
CA THR A 247 6.01 8.10 -30.26
C THR A 247 5.59 6.65 -30.18
N HIS A 248 6.24 5.86 -29.29
CA HIS A 248 5.94 4.44 -29.07
C HIS A 248 6.14 4.09 -27.61
N ILE A 249 5.50 3.01 -27.17
CA ILE A 249 5.87 2.24 -25.98
C ILE A 249 6.60 0.96 -26.40
N GLU A 250 7.66 0.58 -25.68
CA GLU A 250 8.30 -0.73 -25.82
C GLU A 250 7.74 -1.69 -24.79
N VAL A 251 7.02 -2.70 -25.24
CA VAL A 251 6.36 -3.72 -24.42
C VAL A 251 7.12 -5.04 -24.45
N GLU A 252 6.97 -5.83 -23.39
CA GLU A 252 7.55 -7.14 -23.26
C GLU A 252 6.61 -8.07 -22.49
N ASN A 253 6.34 -9.26 -23.07
CA ASN A 253 5.61 -10.34 -22.44
C ASN A 253 6.37 -11.65 -22.69
N GLY A 254 7.06 -12.16 -21.67
CA GLY A 254 7.96 -13.31 -21.81
C GLY A 254 9.07 -13.05 -22.84
N SER A 255 9.11 -13.84 -23.93
CA SER A 255 10.07 -13.67 -25.04
C SER A 255 9.60 -12.68 -26.11
N ASN A 256 8.33 -12.26 -26.08
CA ASN A 256 7.76 -11.35 -27.07
C ASN A 256 8.04 -9.91 -26.70
N SER A 257 8.58 -9.13 -27.63
CA SER A 257 8.80 -7.70 -27.47
C SER A 257 8.32 -6.97 -28.72
N LYS A 258 7.61 -5.85 -28.52
CA LYS A 258 7.07 -5.03 -29.61
C LYS A 258 7.17 -3.55 -29.30
N LYS A 259 7.26 -2.71 -30.33
CA LYS A 259 7.04 -1.26 -30.26
C LYS A 259 5.64 -0.98 -30.76
N ILE A 260 4.83 -0.35 -29.93
CA ILE A 260 3.47 0.01 -30.25
C ILE A 260 3.41 1.54 -30.40
N ALA A 261 2.96 2.04 -31.55
CA ALA A 261 2.82 3.47 -31.78
C ALA A 261 1.71 4.07 -30.89
N VAL A 262 1.92 5.27 -30.34
CA VAL A 262 0.99 5.91 -29.42
C VAL A 262 0.83 7.39 -29.71
N ASN A 263 -0.38 7.93 -29.53
CA ASN A 263 -0.64 9.35 -29.57
C ASN A 263 -0.50 10.00 -28.19
N LYS A 264 -0.86 9.28 -27.12
CA LYS A 264 -0.82 9.75 -25.73
C LYS A 264 -0.42 8.62 -24.79
N VAL A 265 0.31 8.93 -23.72
CA VAL A 265 0.70 7.95 -22.69
C VAL A 265 0.28 8.45 -21.32
N ILE A 266 -0.42 7.61 -20.57
CA ILE A 266 -0.75 7.81 -19.16
C ILE A 266 0.07 6.83 -18.32
N LEU A 267 1.05 7.34 -17.57
CA LEU A 267 1.84 6.54 -16.66
C LEU A 267 1.13 6.42 -15.32
N SER A 268 0.83 5.19 -14.93
CA SER A 268 0.18 4.83 -13.67
C SER A 268 0.75 3.53 -13.08
N ALA A 269 2.05 3.31 -13.28
CA ALA A 269 2.76 2.09 -12.84
C ALA A 269 3.10 2.11 -11.33
N GLY A 270 2.60 3.10 -10.59
CA GLY A 270 2.84 3.31 -9.17
C GLY A 270 4.17 4.00 -8.87
N ALA A 271 4.28 4.58 -7.67
CA ALA A 271 5.42 5.42 -7.30
C ALA A 271 6.79 4.72 -7.35
N LEU A 272 6.84 3.40 -7.31
CA LEU A 272 8.10 2.66 -7.46
C LEU A 272 8.53 2.46 -8.91
N ASN A 273 7.60 2.41 -9.88
CA ASN A 273 7.89 2.01 -11.25
C ASN A 273 7.75 3.16 -12.26
N THR A 274 6.79 4.06 -12.08
CA THR A 274 6.60 5.23 -12.95
C THR A 274 7.90 6.01 -13.20
N PRO A 275 8.69 6.39 -12.15
CA PRO A 275 9.96 7.10 -12.39
C PRO A 275 11.01 6.23 -13.09
N LYS A 276 11.00 4.91 -12.88
CA LYS A 276 11.94 4.01 -13.59
C LYS A 276 11.68 4.00 -15.09
N ILE A 277 10.41 3.89 -15.50
CA ILE A 277 10.02 3.92 -16.91
C ILE A 277 10.51 5.21 -17.58
N LEU A 278 10.33 6.36 -16.93
CA LEU A 278 10.83 7.65 -17.45
C LEU A 278 12.35 7.69 -17.54
N MET A 279 13.08 7.21 -16.53
CA MET A 279 14.54 7.14 -16.55
C MET A 279 15.05 6.21 -17.65
N ASP A 280 14.44 5.04 -17.80
CA ASP A 280 14.80 4.06 -18.85
C ASP A 280 14.44 4.56 -20.25
N SER A 281 13.53 5.54 -20.34
CA SER A 281 13.19 6.27 -21.58
C SER A 281 14.18 7.39 -21.93
N GLY A 282 15.22 7.60 -21.10
CA GLY A 282 16.18 8.69 -21.28
C GLY A 282 15.67 10.07 -20.81
N TYR A 283 14.49 10.14 -20.19
CA TYR A 283 13.98 11.39 -19.63
C TYR A 283 14.74 11.77 -18.35
N SER A 284 15.09 13.03 -18.23
CA SER A 284 15.85 13.56 -17.09
C SER A 284 15.15 14.78 -16.50
N ASN A 285 14.95 14.73 -15.18
CA ASN A 285 14.45 15.85 -14.37
C ASN A 285 15.09 15.76 -12.97
N LYS A 286 15.40 16.90 -12.35
CA LYS A 286 16.08 16.96 -11.04
C LYS A 286 15.29 16.32 -9.91
N GLN A 287 13.95 16.24 -10.02
CA GLN A 287 13.06 15.70 -9.01
C GLN A 287 12.65 14.24 -9.28
N LEU A 288 12.91 13.74 -10.49
CA LEU A 288 12.51 12.38 -10.87
C LEU A 288 13.18 11.33 -9.96
N GLY A 289 12.36 10.43 -9.42
CA GLY A 289 12.81 9.38 -8.50
C GLY A 289 13.27 9.88 -7.13
N LYS A 290 12.94 11.12 -6.76
CA LYS A 290 13.16 11.69 -5.42
C LYS A 290 11.84 11.85 -4.69
N ASN A 291 11.92 12.28 -3.43
CA ASN A 291 10.75 12.61 -2.61
C ASN A 291 9.84 11.41 -2.30
N LEU A 292 10.37 10.18 -2.35
CA LEU A 292 9.61 8.99 -1.96
C LEU A 292 9.09 9.13 -0.53
N LYS A 293 7.78 9.05 -0.37
CA LYS A 293 7.04 8.96 0.89
C LYS A 293 6.51 7.54 1.05
N LEU A 294 6.42 7.06 2.28
CA LEU A 294 6.15 5.65 2.54
C LEU A 294 5.00 5.38 3.52
N HIS A 295 4.64 6.34 4.40
CA HIS A 295 3.91 6.01 5.61
C HIS A 295 4.57 4.81 6.33
N PRO A 296 5.75 4.96 6.95
CA PRO A 296 6.39 3.87 7.67
C PRO A 296 5.47 3.31 8.75
N VAL A 297 5.34 1.98 8.77
CA VAL A 297 4.49 1.24 9.68
C VAL A 297 5.33 0.34 10.56
N SER A 298 5.02 0.31 11.85
CA SER A 298 5.47 -0.72 12.80
C SER A 298 4.33 -1.08 13.74
N GLY A 299 4.51 -2.07 14.62
CA GLY A 299 3.40 -2.53 15.42
C GLY A 299 3.75 -3.11 16.78
N VAL A 300 2.68 -3.40 17.51
CA VAL A 300 2.68 -4.05 18.81
C VAL A 300 1.71 -5.23 18.75
N ALA A 301 2.04 -6.32 19.44
CA ALA A 301 1.14 -7.44 19.64
C ALA A 301 0.90 -7.67 21.14
N GLY A 302 -0.35 -7.96 21.50
CA GLY A 302 -0.77 -8.35 22.86
C GLY A 302 -1.33 -9.76 22.89
N LYS A 303 -0.97 -10.55 23.91
CA LYS A 303 -1.46 -11.91 24.14
C LYS A 303 -2.54 -11.92 25.22
N TYR A 304 -3.57 -12.70 24.98
CA TYR A 304 -4.70 -12.86 25.90
C TYR A 304 -4.91 -14.32 26.30
N SER A 305 -5.71 -14.55 27.34
CA SER A 305 -6.13 -15.89 27.76
C SER A 305 -7.19 -16.51 26.84
N GLU A 306 -7.88 -15.70 26.05
CA GLU A 306 -8.90 -16.09 25.07
C GLU A 306 -8.37 -16.04 23.64
N GLU A 307 -8.83 -16.94 22.78
CA GLU A 307 -8.40 -16.99 21.39
C GLU A 307 -8.81 -15.71 20.62
N GLN A 308 -7.85 -15.11 19.93
CA GLN A 308 -8.02 -13.96 19.08
C GLN A 308 -8.15 -14.33 17.61
N LYS A 309 -7.47 -15.39 17.15
CA LYS A 309 -7.40 -15.85 15.75
C LYS A 309 -7.24 -14.66 14.79
N ALA A 310 -6.19 -13.87 15.04
CA ALA A 310 -6.05 -12.53 14.45
C ALA A 310 -5.87 -12.49 12.91
N TRP A 311 -5.82 -13.63 12.24
CA TRP A 311 -5.90 -13.74 10.77
C TRP A 311 -7.33 -13.86 10.26
N ASP A 312 -8.31 -14.10 11.15
CA ASP A 312 -9.70 -14.37 10.79
C ASP A 312 -10.55 -13.10 10.72
N GLY A 313 -11.68 -13.18 10.05
CA GLY A 313 -12.62 -12.09 9.89
C GLY A 313 -12.16 -11.00 8.91
N SER A 314 -12.69 -9.80 9.09
CA SER A 314 -12.35 -8.61 8.30
C SER A 314 -10.87 -8.25 8.44
N MET A 315 -10.27 -7.67 7.39
CA MET A 315 -8.87 -7.23 7.43
C MET A 315 -8.63 -6.20 8.52
N GLN A 316 -9.39 -5.11 8.52
CA GLN A 316 -9.35 -4.05 9.53
C GLN A 316 -10.76 -3.48 9.74
N GLY A 317 -11.10 -3.13 10.98
CA GLY A 317 -12.41 -2.62 11.36
C GLY A 317 -12.39 -1.16 11.81
N PHE A 318 -11.32 -0.71 12.44
CA PHE A 318 -11.22 0.61 13.05
C PHE A 318 -9.89 1.32 12.73
N TYR A 319 -9.89 2.63 12.91
CA TYR A 319 -8.69 3.45 12.97
C TYR A 319 -8.87 4.56 14.02
N SER A 320 -7.74 5.06 14.57
CA SER A 320 -7.72 6.28 15.35
C SER A 320 -6.86 7.32 14.64
N ASP A 321 -7.42 8.49 14.37
CA ASP A 321 -6.74 9.65 13.77
C ASP A 321 -6.45 10.76 14.77
N GLU A 322 -6.59 10.49 16.06
CA GLU A 322 -6.41 11.47 17.12
C GLU A 322 -5.02 12.10 17.12
N PHE A 323 -4.03 11.34 16.70
CA PHE A 323 -2.63 11.77 16.64
C PHE A 323 -2.15 12.16 15.24
N LEU A 324 -3.05 12.25 14.26
CA LEU A 324 -2.67 12.52 12.85
C LEU A 324 -2.01 13.88 12.67
N PHE A 325 -2.41 14.87 13.47
CA PHE A 325 -1.90 16.25 13.42
C PHE A 325 -1.24 16.64 14.73
N LYS A 326 -0.43 15.76 15.30
CA LYS A 326 0.20 15.95 16.60
C LYS A 326 1.17 17.14 16.61
N ASN A 327 2.07 17.21 15.62
CA ASN A 327 3.06 18.27 15.51
C ASN A 327 3.20 18.73 14.04
N ASP A 328 3.10 20.04 13.80
CA ASP A 328 3.31 20.65 12.47
C ASP A 328 2.53 19.94 11.33
N ASN A 329 1.28 19.56 11.56
CA ASN A 329 0.43 18.76 10.67
C ASN A 329 0.98 17.35 10.34
N TYR A 330 1.86 16.81 11.17
CA TYR A 330 2.37 15.45 11.08
C TYR A 330 2.12 14.68 12.37
N GLY A 331 2.04 13.40 12.25
CA GLY A 331 1.81 12.49 13.36
C GLY A 331 1.58 11.07 12.85
N TYR A 332 0.59 10.38 13.37
CA TYR A 332 0.31 9.00 13.02
C TYR A 332 -1.17 8.65 13.21
N ILE A 333 -1.60 7.55 12.61
CA ILE A 333 -2.86 6.88 12.92
C ILE A 333 -2.58 5.51 13.53
N LEU A 334 -3.52 5.02 14.34
CA LEU A 334 -3.50 3.66 14.89
C LEU A 334 -4.55 2.83 14.17
N GLU A 335 -4.20 1.60 13.80
CA GLU A 335 -5.08 0.66 13.10
C GLU A 335 -4.91 -0.76 13.67
N GLY A 336 -5.93 -1.61 13.54
CA GLY A 336 -5.80 -3.04 13.79
C GLY A 336 -4.86 -3.70 12.78
N LEU A 337 -4.31 -4.88 13.12
CA LEU A 337 -3.43 -5.63 12.24
C LEU A 337 -3.97 -7.05 12.01
N PRO A 338 -4.26 -7.44 10.76
CA PRO A 338 -4.51 -8.84 10.45
C PRO A 338 -3.21 -9.64 10.55
N MET A 339 -3.17 -10.60 11.47
CA MET A 339 -1.97 -11.35 11.77
C MET A 339 -1.87 -12.62 10.91
N HIS A 340 -1.75 -12.46 9.58
CA HIS A 340 -1.35 -13.59 8.75
C HIS A 340 0.12 -13.94 8.99
N PRO A 341 0.49 -15.23 9.17
CA PRO A 341 1.85 -15.61 9.54
C PRO A 341 2.93 -15.01 8.65
N SER A 342 2.75 -15.00 7.34
CA SER A 342 3.73 -14.45 6.39
C SER A 342 3.90 -12.94 6.46
N LEU A 343 2.85 -12.21 6.85
CA LEU A 343 2.92 -10.76 7.10
C LEU A 343 3.55 -10.44 8.44
N PHE A 344 3.34 -11.28 9.44
CA PHE A 344 3.62 -10.97 10.82
C PHE A 344 4.97 -11.50 11.30
N PHE A 345 5.33 -12.73 10.95
CA PHE A 345 6.61 -13.34 11.37
C PHE A 345 7.87 -12.57 10.98
N PRO A 346 7.93 -11.76 9.91
CA PRO A 346 9.07 -10.90 9.66
C PRO A 346 9.30 -9.83 10.73
N PHE A 347 8.29 -9.49 11.52
CA PHE A 347 8.34 -8.43 12.53
C PHE A 347 8.47 -8.97 13.96
N PHE A 348 8.09 -10.24 14.23
CA PHE A 348 8.01 -10.84 15.57
C PHE A 348 8.33 -12.33 15.54
N PRO A 349 8.89 -12.86 16.62
CA PRO A 349 10.05 -12.40 17.38
C PRO A 349 11.34 -12.77 16.64
N ASN A 350 12.46 -12.18 17.03
CA ASN A 350 13.74 -12.37 16.32
C ASN A 350 14.75 -13.28 17.09
N ASN A 351 14.31 -14.06 18.05
CA ASN A 351 15.09 -15.13 18.67
C ASN A 351 14.31 -16.45 18.72
N THR A 352 15.04 -17.58 18.78
CA THR A 352 14.45 -18.92 18.62
C THR A 352 13.46 -19.28 19.72
N ASP A 353 13.81 -19.04 20.99
CA ASP A 353 12.98 -19.45 22.12
C ASP A 353 11.67 -18.66 22.18
N SER A 354 11.75 -17.34 21.97
CA SER A 354 10.57 -16.48 21.89
C SER A 354 9.71 -16.81 20.66
N PHE A 355 10.33 -17.22 19.55
CA PHE A 355 9.61 -17.61 18.34
C PHE A 355 8.80 -18.89 18.53
N GLU A 356 9.38 -19.92 19.16
CA GLU A 356 8.64 -21.17 19.43
C GLU A 356 7.45 -20.94 20.35
N SER A 357 7.62 -20.18 21.44
CA SER A 357 6.54 -19.82 22.36
C SER A 357 5.46 -19.02 21.63
N PHE A 358 5.86 -18.02 20.86
CA PHE A 358 4.95 -17.19 20.08
C PHE A 358 4.11 -18.02 19.10
N VAL A 359 4.72 -18.95 18.37
CA VAL A 359 4.02 -19.80 17.40
C VAL A 359 3.06 -20.77 18.09
N LYS A 360 3.45 -21.35 19.24
CA LYS A 360 2.57 -22.26 20.01
C LYS A 360 1.28 -21.56 20.44
N ASP A 361 1.39 -20.28 20.82
CA ASP A 361 0.30 -19.48 21.35
C ASP A 361 -0.28 -18.51 20.30
N TYR A 362 -0.04 -18.75 19.01
CA TYR A 362 -0.37 -17.81 17.93
C TYR A 362 -1.85 -17.40 17.90
N ASN A 363 -2.75 -18.33 18.24
CA ASN A 363 -4.20 -18.07 18.33
C ASN A 363 -4.57 -16.99 19.34
N TYR A 364 -3.76 -16.76 20.34
CA TYR A 364 -4.06 -15.88 21.47
C TYR A 364 -3.53 -14.46 21.31
N TRP A 365 -2.81 -14.17 20.22
CA TRP A 365 -2.24 -12.86 19.93
C TRP A 365 -3.17 -11.99 19.08
N SER A 366 -3.21 -10.69 19.40
CA SER A 366 -3.82 -9.63 18.62
C SER A 366 -2.77 -8.59 18.26
N GLY A 367 -2.89 -7.95 17.09
CA GLY A 367 -1.93 -6.97 16.60
C GLY A 367 -2.55 -5.60 16.33
N GLY A 368 -1.75 -4.56 16.57
CA GLY A 368 -2.04 -3.18 16.20
C GLY A 368 -0.83 -2.53 15.55
N ILE A 369 -1.06 -1.58 14.66
CA ILE A 369 -0.03 -0.85 13.93
C ILE A 369 -0.13 0.65 14.12
N VAL A 370 1.04 1.29 14.03
CA VAL A 370 1.22 2.73 13.92
C VAL A 370 1.59 3.04 12.47
N LEU A 371 0.79 3.85 11.80
CA LEU A 371 1.04 4.34 10.46
C LEU A 371 1.44 5.81 10.54
N THR A 372 2.73 6.11 10.26
CA THR A 372 3.31 7.43 10.45
C THR A 372 3.15 8.29 9.20
N SER A 373 2.60 9.51 9.35
CA SER A 373 2.59 10.53 8.29
C SER A 373 4.01 11.11 8.17
N ASP A 374 4.78 10.67 7.17
CA ASP A 374 6.23 10.88 7.13
C ASP A 374 6.66 12.21 6.51
N THR A 375 7.57 12.91 7.21
CA THR A 375 8.37 14.01 6.67
C THR A 375 9.61 13.49 5.96
N SER A 376 10.07 12.31 6.33
CA SER A 376 11.19 11.59 5.74
C SER A 376 11.05 11.47 4.22
N SER A 377 12.16 11.32 3.53
CA SER A 377 12.15 11.27 2.08
C SER A 377 13.16 10.26 1.54
N GLY A 378 12.72 9.52 0.52
CA GLY A 378 13.56 8.58 -0.18
C GLY A 378 13.91 9.00 -1.61
N SER A 379 14.79 8.24 -2.23
CA SER A 379 15.15 8.43 -3.64
C SER A 379 15.61 7.13 -4.28
N ILE A 380 15.48 7.06 -5.61
CA ILE A 380 16.14 6.03 -6.40
C ILE A 380 17.65 6.24 -6.30
N VAL A 381 18.34 5.16 -5.93
CA VAL A 381 19.80 5.09 -6.01
C VAL A 381 20.11 4.35 -7.30
N ASN A 382 20.38 5.12 -8.37
CA ASN A 382 20.63 4.50 -9.66
C ASN A 382 22.06 3.95 -9.75
N LYS A 383 22.18 2.71 -10.23
CA LYS A 383 22.98 2.38 -11.42
C LYS A 383 22.73 0.91 -11.75
N SER A 384 21.96 0.66 -12.82
CA SER A 384 21.85 -0.63 -13.50
C SER A 384 20.92 -1.67 -12.86
N PRO A 385 20.55 -2.75 -13.55
CA PRO A 385 19.17 -3.09 -13.89
C PRO A 385 18.23 -3.26 -12.71
N GLN A 386 18.72 -3.11 -11.49
CA GLN A 386 17.93 -3.11 -10.26
C GLN A 386 17.93 -1.71 -9.64
N HIS A 387 16.91 -0.91 -9.95
CA HIS A 387 16.67 0.35 -9.27
C HIS A 387 16.40 0.10 -7.79
N LEU A 388 17.32 0.51 -6.93
CA LEU A 388 17.20 0.41 -5.49
C LEU A 388 16.67 1.71 -4.92
N TRP A 389 15.77 1.62 -3.95
CA TRP A 389 15.27 2.75 -3.21
C TRP A 389 16.11 2.97 -1.95
N LYS A 390 16.60 4.21 -1.73
CA LYS A 390 17.09 4.67 -0.46
C LYS A 390 15.97 5.38 0.27
N TYR A 391 15.82 5.16 1.56
CA TYR A 391 14.91 5.89 2.40
C TYR A 391 15.58 6.16 3.74
N ASP A 392 15.64 7.45 4.10
CA ASP A 392 16.26 7.91 5.34
C ASP A 392 15.13 8.32 6.30
N PHE A 393 14.75 7.42 7.19
CA PHE A 393 13.77 7.66 8.25
C PHE A 393 14.39 8.60 9.28
N ASN A 394 13.85 9.81 9.43
CA ASN A 394 14.43 10.85 10.28
C ASN A 394 13.97 10.74 11.74
N LYS A 395 14.58 11.54 12.62
CA LYS A 395 14.27 11.48 14.05
C LYS A 395 12.87 11.98 14.39
N PHE A 396 12.35 12.98 13.68
CA PHE A 396 11.01 13.53 13.91
C PHE A 396 9.94 12.45 13.68
N ASP A 397 10.00 11.75 12.54
CA ASP A 397 9.10 10.67 12.23
C ASP A 397 9.29 9.45 13.15
N HIS A 398 10.54 9.17 13.53
CA HIS A 398 10.86 8.14 14.52
C HIS A 398 10.18 8.41 15.87
N ASP A 399 10.23 9.65 16.35
CA ASP A 399 9.63 10.02 17.63
C ASP A 399 8.09 9.87 17.59
N HIS A 400 7.44 10.21 16.47
CA HIS A 400 6.01 9.95 16.26
C HIS A 400 5.70 8.45 16.26
N LEU A 401 6.51 7.65 15.58
CA LEU A 401 6.34 6.20 15.55
C LEU A 401 6.47 5.59 16.95
N VAL A 402 7.50 5.98 17.70
CA VAL A 402 7.73 5.49 19.07
C VAL A 402 6.58 5.90 19.99
N ASP A 403 6.09 7.12 19.91
CA ASP A 403 4.93 7.59 20.67
C ASP A 403 3.68 6.74 20.38
N GLY A 404 3.43 6.41 19.10
CA GLY A 404 2.34 5.52 18.71
C GLY A 404 2.52 4.09 19.23
N LEU A 405 3.75 3.55 19.20
CA LEU A 405 4.04 2.24 19.79
C LEU A 405 3.78 2.21 21.29
N VAL A 406 4.12 3.29 22.01
CA VAL A 406 3.82 3.43 23.45
C VAL A 406 2.32 3.46 23.69
N ASN A 407 1.55 4.17 22.87
CA ASN A 407 0.08 4.19 23.02
C ASN A 407 -0.53 2.80 22.76
N LEU A 408 -0.02 2.04 21.79
CA LEU A 408 -0.45 0.65 21.60
C LEU A 408 -0.07 -0.24 22.79
N VAL A 409 1.14 -0.10 23.35
CA VAL A 409 1.57 -0.85 24.57
C VAL A 409 0.62 -0.57 25.73
N LYS A 410 0.29 0.72 25.99
CA LYS A 410 -0.66 1.10 27.03
C LYS A 410 -2.05 0.51 26.78
N ALA A 411 -2.54 0.56 25.53
CA ALA A 411 -3.83 0.00 25.17
C ALA A 411 -3.87 -1.53 25.40
N TYR A 412 -2.85 -2.28 24.96
CA TYR A 412 -2.80 -3.71 25.20
C TYR A 412 -2.71 -4.07 26.68
N HIS A 413 -1.90 -3.34 27.45
CA HIS A 413 -1.83 -3.55 28.91
C HIS A 413 -3.17 -3.26 29.58
N SER A 414 -3.80 -2.11 29.28
CA SER A 414 -5.08 -1.71 29.89
C SER A 414 -6.22 -2.66 29.53
N SER A 415 -6.17 -3.34 28.38
CA SER A 415 -7.17 -4.34 27.98
C SER A 415 -6.89 -5.74 28.55
N GLY A 416 -5.83 -5.92 29.34
CA GLY A 416 -5.53 -7.17 30.06
C GLY A 416 -4.67 -8.16 29.24
N ALA A 417 -3.81 -7.67 28.36
CA ALA A 417 -2.82 -8.53 27.71
C ALA A 417 -1.80 -9.03 28.75
N SER A 418 -1.59 -10.34 28.81
CA SER A 418 -0.62 -10.98 29.69
C SER A 418 0.82 -10.92 29.17
N GLU A 419 0.98 -10.75 27.85
CA GLU A 419 2.27 -10.53 27.21
C GLU A 419 2.14 -9.44 26.14
N ILE A 420 3.18 -8.60 25.96
CA ILE A 420 3.21 -7.54 24.95
C ILE A 420 4.55 -7.57 24.22
N MET A 421 4.51 -7.63 22.89
CA MET A 421 5.69 -7.56 22.02
C MET A 421 5.66 -6.31 21.15
N VAL A 422 6.83 -5.64 20.99
CA VAL A 422 7.03 -4.53 20.08
C VAL A 422 7.90 -4.98 18.91
N ALA A 423 7.54 -4.60 17.68
CA ALA A 423 8.28 -4.90 16.45
C ALA A 423 9.62 -4.17 16.39
N SER A 424 10.58 -4.64 17.17
CA SER A 424 11.93 -4.07 17.34
C SER A 424 13.01 -5.13 17.23
N SER A 425 14.26 -4.71 17.11
CA SER A 425 15.41 -5.60 17.09
C SER A 425 16.50 -5.13 18.09
N PRO A 426 16.75 -5.92 19.18
CA PRO A 426 16.00 -7.13 19.56
C PRO A 426 14.53 -6.84 19.84
N THR A 427 13.66 -7.86 19.70
CA THR A 427 12.25 -7.76 20.07
C THR A 427 12.12 -7.40 21.54
N LEU A 428 11.45 -6.29 21.84
CA LEU A 428 11.06 -5.95 23.20
C LEU A 428 9.82 -6.77 23.56
N HIS A 429 9.89 -7.50 24.67
CA HIS A 429 8.86 -8.41 25.12
C HIS A 429 8.63 -8.23 26.62
N TRP A 430 7.43 -7.83 27.00
CA TRP A 430 6.97 -7.73 28.38
C TRP A 430 6.05 -8.92 28.70
N LYS A 431 6.11 -9.39 29.96
CA LYS A 431 5.23 -10.44 30.50
C LYS A 431 4.73 -10.02 31.88
N GLU A 432 3.45 -10.28 32.14
CA GLU A 432 2.80 -9.95 33.41
C GLU A 432 3.45 -10.66 34.62
N ASP A 433 3.98 -11.86 34.42
CA ASP A 433 4.64 -12.66 35.45
C ASP A 433 6.15 -12.36 35.61
N SER A 434 6.68 -11.37 34.88
CA SER A 434 8.07 -10.92 35.00
C SER A 434 8.28 -9.93 36.14
N GLU A 435 9.54 -9.74 36.56
CA GLU A 435 9.90 -8.69 37.54
C GLU A 435 9.82 -7.28 36.95
N GLU A 436 9.75 -7.13 35.62
CA GLU A 436 9.68 -5.86 34.93
C GLU A 436 8.28 -5.28 34.97
N THR A 437 8.15 -4.09 35.55
CA THR A 437 6.88 -3.36 35.55
C THR A 437 6.53 -2.84 34.16
N ILE A 438 5.25 -2.58 33.90
CA ILE A 438 4.82 -2.02 32.62
C ILE A 438 5.42 -0.63 32.36
N GLU A 439 5.61 0.17 33.39
CA GLU A 439 6.23 1.49 33.31
C GLU A 439 7.70 1.40 32.89
N GLU A 440 8.45 0.43 33.41
CA GLU A 440 9.82 0.14 32.98
C GLU A 440 9.87 -0.31 31.52
N PHE A 441 8.93 -1.15 31.12
CA PHE A 441 8.81 -1.58 29.71
C PHE A 441 8.47 -0.40 28.79
N ILE A 442 7.52 0.45 29.15
CA ILE A 442 7.18 1.67 28.40
C ILE A 442 8.41 2.57 28.27
N ASN A 443 9.20 2.73 29.32
CA ASN A 443 10.45 3.50 29.29
C ASN A 443 11.47 2.87 28.32
N LYS A 444 11.56 1.55 28.24
CA LYS A 444 12.41 0.88 27.25
C LYS A 444 11.92 1.15 25.83
N VAL A 445 10.61 1.10 25.57
CA VAL A 445 10.04 1.43 24.25
C VAL A 445 10.35 2.89 23.88
N ASN A 446 10.12 3.83 24.80
CA ASN A 446 10.45 5.25 24.60
C ASN A 446 11.94 5.50 24.31
N SER A 447 12.82 4.63 24.82
CA SER A 447 14.26 4.76 24.66
C SER A 447 14.81 4.04 23.42
N ILE A 448 13.96 3.50 22.54
CA ILE A 448 14.41 2.86 21.29
C ILE A 448 15.20 3.88 20.48
N LYS A 449 16.44 3.56 20.19
CA LYS A 449 17.34 4.45 19.47
C LYS A 449 16.90 4.64 18.02
N HIS A 450 16.97 5.89 17.55
CA HIS A 450 16.84 6.22 16.15
C HIS A 450 18.04 5.69 15.35
N GLN A 451 17.99 4.42 14.98
CA GLN A 451 19.01 3.70 14.21
C GLN A 451 18.31 2.68 13.30
N PRO A 452 18.87 2.38 12.11
CA PRO A 452 18.35 1.34 11.24
C PRO A 452 18.19 0.02 12.00
N PHE A 453 17.11 -0.72 11.73
CA PHE A 453 16.75 -2.00 12.34
C PHE A 453 16.41 -2.00 13.84
N ARG A 454 16.43 -0.86 14.53
CA ARG A 454 15.98 -0.82 15.93
C ARG A 454 14.46 -0.96 16.02
N ILE A 455 13.74 -0.39 15.06
CA ILE A 455 12.32 -0.65 14.81
C ILE A 455 12.22 -1.31 13.44
N LEU A 456 11.45 -2.37 13.34
CA LEU A 456 11.21 -3.06 12.07
C LEU A 456 10.09 -2.32 11.33
N LEU A 457 10.38 -1.87 10.11
CA LEU A 457 9.50 -1.00 9.35
C LEU A 457 8.97 -1.68 8.10
N GLY A 458 7.67 -1.52 7.84
CA GLY A 458 7.01 -1.86 6.59
C GLY A 458 6.34 -0.65 5.94
N SER A 459 5.95 -0.78 4.69
CA SER A 459 5.11 0.19 3.97
C SER A 459 4.39 -0.48 2.81
N ALA A 460 3.12 -0.12 2.62
CA ALA A 460 2.32 -0.42 1.42
C ALA A 460 1.90 0.88 0.69
N HIS A 461 2.39 2.05 1.10
CA HIS A 461 1.93 3.38 0.70
C HIS A 461 3.04 4.21 0.05
N GLN A 462 3.48 3.85 -1.14
CA GLN A 462 4.55 4.56 -1.85
C GLN A 462 4.00 5.74 -2.65
N MET A 463 4.60 6.95 -2.47
CA MET A 463 4.11 8.22 -3.04
C MET A 463 5.26 9.18 -3.38
N GLY A 464 4.98 10.21 -4.20
CA GLY A 464 5.78 11.43 -4.34
C GLY A 464 6.99 11.39 -5.26
N THR A 465 7.28 10.28 -5.93
CA THR A 465 8.53 10.06 -6.69
C THR A 465 8.60 10.77 -8.04
N ALA A 466 7.50 11.31 -8.50
CA ALA A 466 7.38 12.19 -9.67
C ALA A 466 6.47 13.38 -9.30
N ARG A 467 6.72 13.98 -8.13
CA ARG A 467 5.81 14.95 -7.50
C ARG A 467 5.42 16.08 -8.43
N MET A 468 4.21 16.55 -8.24
CA MET A 468 3.62 17.68 -8.95
C MET A 468 4.18 19.02 -8.44
N ASN A 469 4.48 19.90 -9.36
CA ASN A 469 4.75 21.32 -9.10
C ASN A 469 4.74 22.08 -10.43
N PRO A 470 4.17 23.30 -10.53
CA PRO A 470 4.22 24.10 -11.75
C PRO A 470 5.65 24.50 -12.16
N ASP A 471 6.59 24.58 -11.22
CA ASP A 471 8.01 24.83 -11.49
C ASP A 471 8.72 23.50 -11.84
N PRO A 472 9.26 23.32 -13.07
CA PRO A 472 9.95 22.09 -13.47
C PRO A 472 11.23 21.80 -12.64
N ASN A 473 11.76 22.76 -11.91
CA ASN A 473 12.87 22.53 -10.99
C ASN A 473 12.42 21.91 -9.65
N LYS A 474 11.13 22.05 -9.32
CA LYS A 474 10.51 21.57 -8.07
C LYS A 474 9.62 20.35 -8.25
N GLY A 475 9.16 20.08 -9.49
CA GLY A 475 8.31 18.95 -9.82
C GLY A 475 8.73 18.22 -11.09
N VAL A 476 8.15 17.05 -11.33
CA VAL A 476 8.29 16.25 -12.56
C VAL A 476 7.11 16.48 -13.48
N VAL A 477 5.93 16.73 -12.92
CA VAL A 477 4.71 17.05 -13.65
C VAL A 477 4.17 18.41 -13.25
N ASP A 478 3.45 19.04 -14.18
CA ASP A 478 2.69 20.25 -13.92
C ASP A 478 1.37 19.96 -13.18
N LEU A 479 0.50 20.97 -13.03
CA LEU A 479 -0.76 20.84 -12.32
C LEU A 479 -1.81 19.99 -13.07
N ASP A 480 -1.63 19.74 -14.35
CA ASP A 480 -2.50 18.86 -15.14
C ASP A 480 -1.95 17.43 -15.23
N GLY A 481 -0.91 17.11 -14.43
CA GLY A 481 -0.25 15.80 -14.43
C GLY A 481 0.64 15.56 -15.65
N LYS A 482 0.85 16.55 -16.50
CA LYS A 482 1.68 16.44 -17.70
C LYS A 482 3.16 16.52 -17.34
N VAL A 483 3.96 15.60 -17.88
CA VAL A 483 5.41 15.55 -17.63
C VAL A 483 6.07 16.78 -18.25
N HIS A 484 6.80 17.54 -17.44
CA HIS A 484 7.51 18.74 -17.91
C HIS A 484 8.43 18.43 -19.09
N GLY A 485 8.30 19.22 -20.16
CA GLY A 485 9.09 19.04 -21.39
C GLY A 485 8.65 17.90 -22.29
N LEU A 486 7.55 17.19 -21.98
CA LEU A 486 6.93 16.22 -22.87
C LEU A 486 5.51 16.68 -23.26
N GLU A 487 5.14 16.48 -24.52
CA GLU A 487 3.87 16.99 -25.06
C GLU A 487 2.66 16.09 -24.75
N ASN A 488 2.88 14.78 -24.64
CA ASN A 488 1.81 13.79 -24.64
C ASN A 488 1.96 12.69 -23.57
N VAL A 489 2.75 12.94 -22.55
CA VAL A 489 2.95 12.01 -21.41
C VAL A 489 2.41 12.62 -20.13
N TYR A 490 1.54 11.91 -19.46
CA TYR A 490 0.89 12.30 -18.21
C TYR A 490 1.12 11.25 -17.14
N ILE A 491 1.08 11.65 -15.87
CA ILE A 491 1.16 10.74 -14.71
C ILE A 491 -0.09 10.95 -13.86
N THR A 492 -0.77 9.84 -13.51
CA THR A 492 -2.02 9.86 -12.74
C THR A 492 -2.01 8.92 -11.53
N ASP A 493 -0.82 8.50 -11.05
CA ASP A 493 -0.68 7.65 -9.87
C ASP A 493 -0.13 8.41 -8.64
N SER A 494 0.11 7.70 -7.55
CA SER A 494 0.62 8.27 -6.29
C SER A 494 1.98 8.96 -6.41
N SER A 495 2.73 8.74 -7.48
CA SER A 495 4.03 9.38 -7.67
C SER A 495 3.95 10.90 -7.78
N VAL A 496 2.78 11.44 -8.17
CA VAL A 496 2.60 12.89 -8.32
C VAL A 496 2.33 13.63 -7.01
N PHE A 497 2.10 12.94 -5.90
CA PHE A 497 1.72 13.59 -4.64
C PHE A 497 2.80 14.57 -4.16
N PRO A 498 2.42 15.79 -3.76
CA PRO A 498 3.36 16.79 -3.22
C PRO A 498 3.99 16.37 -1.88
N ARG A 499 3.20 15.67 -1.04
CA ARG A 499 3.58 15.00 0.21
C ARG A 499 2.72 13.74 0.41
N CYS A 500 2.99 12.97 1.49
CA CYS A 500 2.14 11.84 1.85
C CYS A 500 0.69 12.27 2.15
N SER A 501 -0.26 11.36 1.93
CA SER A 501 -1.70 11.59 2.11
C SER A 501 -2.16 11.65 3.58
N GLY A 502 -1.28 11.29 4.53
CA GLY A 502 -1.61 11.20 5.96
C GLY A 502 -2.52 10.03 6.35
N VAL A 503 -3.22 9.45 5.39
CA VAL A 503 -4.10 8.28 5.53
C VAL A 503 -3.85 7.27 4.41
N ASN A 504 -4.45 6.09 4.48
CA ASN A 504 -4.38 5.05 3.44
C ASN A 504 -4.71 5.66 2.06
N PRO A 505 -3.82 5.59 1.05
CA PRO A 505 -3.83 6.51 -0.08
C PRO A 505 -4.76 6.13 -1.23
N MET A 506 -5.47 4.98 -1.20
CA MET A 506 -6.23 4.49 -2.35
C MET A 506 -7.24 5.52 -2.87
N ILE A 507 -8.06 6.10 -2.00
CA ILE A 507 -9.04 7.12 -2.38
C ILE A 507 -8.32 8.38 -2.88
N SER A 508 -7.25 8.81 -2.20
CA SER A 508 -6.45 9.96 -2.64
C SER A 508 -5.90 9.78 -4.05
N ILE A 509 -5.37 8.59 -4.38
CA ILE A 509 -4.79 8.28 -5.71
C ILE A 509 -5.87 8.32 -6.78
N GLN A 510 -7.00 7.66 -6.53
CA GLN A 510 -8.10 7.62 -7.50
C GLN A 510 -8.71 9.02 -7.72
N SER A 511 -8.83 9.81 -6.65
CA SER A 511 -9.33 11.19 -6.73
C SER A 511 -8.42 12.11 -7.54
N VAL A 512 -7.10 12.02 -7.31
CA VAL A 512 -6.11 12.75 -8.11
C VAL A 512 -6.16 12.29 -9.57
N SER A 513 -6.25 10.99 -9.84
CA SER A 513 -6.37 10.48 -11.20
C SER A 513 -7.64 10.96 -11.89
N HIS A 514 -8.80 10.92 -11.21
CA HIS A 514 -10.05 11.45 -11.75
C HIS A 514 -9.93 12.94 -12.09
N PHE A 515 -9.43 13.72 -11.14
CA PHE A 515 -9.30 15.16 -11.26
C PHE A 515 -8.33 15.60 -12.39
N LEU A 516 -7.21 14.87 -12.55
CA LEU A 516 -6.26 15.14 -13.62
C LEU A 516 -6.78 14.66 -14.98
N THR A 517 -7.34 13.46 -15.04
CA THR A 517 -7.78 12.85 -16.30
C THR A 517 -8.97 13.59 -16.91
N SER A 518 -9.85 14.18 -16.11
CA SER A 518 -10.97 15.00 -16.61
C SER A 518 -10.52 16.21 -17.41
N LYS A 519 -9.24 16.61 -17.32
CA LYS A 519 -8.63 17.73 -18.05
C LYS A 519 -7.87 17.30 -19.31
N ILE A 520 -7.68 16.00 -19.54
CA ILE A 520 -6.95 15.41 -20.66
C ILE A 520 -7.90 15.10 -21.83
#